data_e15d5f73cd15f2afbaa27d93e7205b0c
#
_entry.id   e15d5f73cd15f2afbaa27d93e7205b0c
#
_cell.length_a   1.000
_cell.length_b   1.000
_cell.length_c   1.000
_cell.angle_alpha   90.00
_cell.angle_beta   90.00
_cell.angle_gamma   90.00
#
_symmetry.space_group_name_H-M   'P 1'
#
loop_
_entity.id
_entity.type
_entity.pdbx_description
1 polymer ?
#
loop_
_entity_poly.entity_id
_entity_poly.type
_entity_poly.pdbx_seq_one_letter_code
_entity_poly.pdbx_strand_id
1 'polypeptide(L)'
;MKRTCAVLIALILTAAVPASSPAQQTPPMTFFITSVGPGQGADLGGLAGADAHCRALATAAGAGDRTWRAYLSATAADGQPAVNARDRIGAGPWHNAKGVQVAASVADLHSDNNRLSKENSLSENGEAVNGRGDSPNRHDILTGSQLDGTRSPDSADTTCRNWTSSGEGSALVGHHDRQGGGANPTSWNSAHPSRGCSQANLRGTGGDGLFYCFAAR
;
A
#
# COMPACT_ATOMS: atom_id res chain seq x y z
N MET A 1 -42.82 -60.75 56.27
CA MET A 1 -41.48 -60.44 55.75
C MET A 1 -41.65 -59.51 54.52
N LYS A 2 -41.46 -58.17 54.70
CA LYS A 2 -41.61 -57.20 53.64
C LYS A 2 -40.17 -56.78 53.18
N ARG A 3 -39.82 -57.04 51.97
CA ARG A 3 -38.53 -56.63 51.34
C ARG A 3 -38.69 -55.29 50.70
N THR A 4 -38.01 -54.27 51.25
CA THR A 4 -37.95 -52.93 50.64
C THR A 4 -36.80 -52.89 49.63
N CYS A 5 -37.10 -52.62 48.38
CA CYS A 5 -36.10 -52.43 47.33
C CYS A 5 -35.73 -50.93 47.27
N ALA A 6 -34.52 -50.61 47.55
CA ALA A 6 -33.98 -49.21 47.40
C ALA A 6 -33.44 -49.07 45.99
N VAL A 7 -34.01 -48.12 45.25
CA VAL A 7 -33.53 -47.74 43.91
C VAL A 7 -32.51 -46.60 44.08
N LEU A 8 -31.26 -46.84 43.77
CA LEU A 8 -30.19 -45.84 43.69
C LEU A 8 -30.29 -45.13 42.32
N ILE A 9 -30.65 -43.84 42.33
CA ILE A 9 -30.61 -42.97 41.17
C ILE A 9 -29.19 -42.36 41.13
N ALA A 10 -28.39 -42.76 40.14
CA ALA A 10 -27.10 -42.16 39.87
C ALA A 10 -27.31 -40.87 39.06
N LEU A 11 -27.00 -39.71 39.63
CA LEU A 11 -26.97 -38.42 38.94
C LEU A 11 -25.69 -38.37 38.10
N ILE A 12 -25.82 -38.39 36.79
CA ILE A 12 -24.71 -38.14 35.85
C ILE A 12 -24.57 -36.62 35.65
N LEU A 13 -23.56 -36.00 36.30
CA LEU A 13 -23.17 -34.61 36.02
C LEU A 13 -22.44 -34.58 34.65
N THR A 14 -23.09 -34.09 33.61
CA THR A 14 -22.43 -33.75 32.32
C THR A 14 -21.71 -32.41 32.46
N ALA A 15 -20.39 -32.44 32.55
CA ALA A 15 -19.57 -31.24 32.50
C ALA A 15 -19.60 -30.68 31.05
N ALA A 16 -20.21 -29.51 30.85
CA ALA A 16 -20.15 -28.78 29.58
C ALA A 16 -18.74 -28.21 29.42
N VAL A 17 -17.99 -28.74 28.44
CA VAL A 17 -16.69 -28.18 28.05
C VAL A 17 -16.99 -26.90 27.22
N PRO A 18 -16.49 -25.72 27.63
CA PRO A 18 -16.67 -24.52 26.83
C PRO A 18 -15.98 -24.68 25.47
N ALA A 19 -16.75 -24.58 24.39
CA ALA A 19 -16.21 -24.54 23.03
C ALA A 19 -15.37 -23.26 22.86
N SER A 20 -14.06 -23.40 22.70
CA SER A 20 -13.15 -22.28 22.36
C SER A 20 -13.55 -21.78 20.97
N SER A 21 -14.00 -20.54 20.85
CA SER A 21 -14.21 -19.88 19.55
C SER A 21 -12.87 -19.85 18.79
N PRO A 22 -12.84 -20.22 17.50
CA PRO A 22 -11.61 -20.12 16.73
C PRO A 22 -11.12 -18.66 16.70
N ALA A 23 -9.86 -18.44 17.04
CA ALA A 23 -9.24 -17.13 16.93
C ALA A 23 -9.36 -16.67 15.48
N GLN A 24 -9.95 -15.48 15.24
CA GLN A 24 -10.10 -14.90 13.92
C GLN A 24 -8.70 -14.56 13.40
N GLN A 25 -8.26 -15.25 12.35
CA GLN A 25 -6.95 -15.01 11.76
C GLN A 25 -6.92 -13.61 11.15
N THR A 26 -5.90 -12.84 11.50
CA THR A 26 -5.65 -11.52 10.88
C THR A 26 -5.42 -11.72 9.38
N PRO A 27 -6.12 -10.99 8.51
CA PRO A 27 -5.87 -11.07 7.07
C PRO A 27 -4.40 -10.80 6.75
N PRO A 28 -3.79 -11.56 5.83
CA PRO A 28 -2.39 -11.36 5.48
C PRO A 28 -2.20 -10.03 4.76
N MET A 29 -1.02 -9.42 4.95
CA MET A 29 -0.63 -8.18 4.27
C MET A 29 -0.68 -8.33 2.75
N THR A 30 -1.35 -7.38 2.10
CA THR A 30 -1.44 -7.26 0.64
C THR A 30 -1.24 -5.83 0.14
N PHE A 31 -0.93 -4.90 1.04
CA PHE A 31 -0.65 -3.50 0.77
C PHE A 31 0.36 -2.94 1.79
N PHE A 32 1.30 -2.12 1.31
CA PHE A 32 2.18 -1.30 2.16
C PHE A 32 2.76 -0.11 1.40
N ILE A 33 3.30 0.88 2.13
CA ILE A 33 4.24 1.88 1.61
C ILE A 33 5.65 1.37 1.87
N THR A 34 6.56 1.49 0.92
CA THR A 34 7.97 1.12 1.14
C THR A 34 8.55 1.89 2.33
N SER A 35 9.16 1.20 3.29
CA SER A 35 9.82 1.85 4.45
C SER A 35 11.05 2.66 4.03
N VAL A 36 11.63 2.30 2.89
CA VAL A 36 12.80 2.93 2.29
C VAL A 36 12.68 2.90 0.76
N GLY A 37 13.09 3.96 0.10
CA GLY A 37 13.27 3.99 -1.36
C GLY A 37 14.62 3.37 -1.77
N PRO A 38 14.84 3.12 -3.07
CA PRO A 38 16.13 2.61 -3.58
C PRO A 38 17.32 3.56 -3.35
N GLY A 39 17.08 4.80 -2.90
CA GLY A 39 18.13 5.77 -2.54
C GLY A 39 18.63 6.64 -3.69
N GLN A 40 18.03 6.52 -4.88
CA GLN A 40 18.40 7.29 -6.08
C GLN A 40 17.25 8.19 -6.57
N GLY A 41 16.49 8.78 -5.64
CA GLY A 41 15.34 9.60 -5.98
C GLY A 41 14.24 8.77 -6.67
N ALA A 42 13.80 9.25 -7.83
CA ALA A 42 12.80 8.57 -8.66
C ALA A 42 13.41 7.62 -9.72
N ASP A 43 14.73 7.41 -9.74
CA ASP A 43 15.33 6.31 -10.48
C ASP A 43 15.14 5.01 -9.70
N LEU A 44 14.12 4.28 -10.07
CA LEU A 44 13.72 3.03 -9.45
C LEU A 44 14.16 1.80 -10.26
N GLY A 45 14.89 2.00 -11.38
CA GLY A 45 15.16 0.97 -12.37
C GLY A 45 13.93 0.62 -13.21
N GLY A 46 13.07 1.60 -13.48
CA GLY A 46 11.80 1.43 -14.17
C GLY A 46 10.74 0.70 -13.32
N LEU A 47 9.63 0.32 -13.96
CA LEU A 47 8.58 -0.46 -13.29
C LEU A 47 9.08 -1.81 -12.77
N ALA A 48 9.99 -2.45 -13.50
CA ALA A 48 10.54 -3.74 -13.12
C ALA A 48 11.41 -3.65 -11.84
N GLY A 49 12.25 -2.62 -11.73
CA GLY A 49 13.04 -2.34 -10.53
C GLY A 49 12.16 -2.02 -9.33
N ALA A 50 11.13 -1.19 -9.52
CA ALA A 50 10.17 -0.89 -8.45
C ALA A 50 9.41 -2.14 -7.97
N ASP A 51 8.98 -3.03 -8.89
CA ASP A 51 8.33 -4.29 -8.52
C ASP A 51 9.29 -5.22 -7.76
N ALA A 52 10.55 -5.29 -8.17
CA ALA A 52 11.58 -6.06 -7.49
C ALA A 52 11.83 -5.53 -6.07
N HIS A 53 11.83 -4.20 -5.88
CA HIS A 53 11.97 -3.57 -4.58
C HIS A 53 10.77 -3.88 -3.67
N CYS A 54 9.52 -3.76 -4.18
CA CYS A 54 8.31 -4.20 -3.45
C CYS A 54 8.42 -5.65 -2.98
N ARG A 55 8.85 -6.56 -3.88
CA ARG A 55 9.00 -7.97 -3.54
C ARG A 55 10.09 -8.21 -2.50
N ALA A 56 11.21 -7.50 -2.59
CA ALA A 56 12.30 -7.63 -1.63
C ALA A 56 11.86 -7.23 -0.21
N LEU A 57 11.20 -6.07 -0.06
CA LEU A 57 10.67 -5.60 1.22
C LEU A 57 9.58 -6.55 1.76
N ALA A 58 8.65 -6.98 0.91
CA ALA A 58 7.62 -7.94 1.30
C ALA A 58 8.22 -9.28 1.76
N THR A 59 9.29 -9.75 1.09
CA THR A 59 9.99 -10.99 1.47
C THR A 59 10.65 -10.84 2.84
N ALA A 60 11.32 -9.71 3.10
CA ALA A 60 11.92 -9.42 4.39
C ALA A 60 10.87 -9.36 5.52
N ALA A 61 9.65 -8.92 5.21
CA ALA A 61 8.51 -8.89 6.13
C ALA A 61 7.71 -10.22 6.19
N GLY A 62 8.17 -11.30 5.56
CA GLY A 62 7.51 -12.61 5.58
C GLY A 62 6.29 -12.76 4.67
N ALA A 63 6.11 -11.87 3.69
CA ALA A 63 5.00 -11.86 2.72
C ALA A 63 5.48 -12.00 1.25
N GLY A 64 6.64 -12.63 1.03
CA GLY A 64 7.27 -12.75 -0.28
C GLY A 64 6.66 -13.80 -1.23
N ASP A 65 5.71 -14.58 -0.77
CA ASP A 65 5.00 -15.64 -1.53
C ASP A 65 4.00 -15.10 -2.57
N ARG A 66 3.82 -13.77 -2.63
CA ARG A 66 2.87 -13.07 -3.50
C ARG A 66 3.55 -12.37 -4.66
N THR A 67 2.79 -12.10 -5.72
CA THR A 67 3.23 -11.21 -6.79
C THR A 67 3.03 -9.76 -6.34
N TRP A 68 4.11 -9.06 -6.03
CA TRP A 68 4.08 -7.67 -5.62
C TRP A 68 4.28 -6.73 -6.80
N ARG A 69 3.49 -5.65 -6.85
CA ARG A 69 3.55 -4.60 -7.87
C ARG A 69 3.57 -3.23 -7.23
N ALA A 70 4.45 -2.38 -7.73
CA ALA A 70 4.44 -0.97 -7.40
C ALA A 70 3.25 -0.28 -8.07
N TYR A 71 2.54 0.59 -7.33
CA TYR A 71 1.47 1.43 -7.87
C TYR A 71 2.09 2.64 -8.58
N LEU A 72 2.52 2.44 -9.81
CA LEU A 72 3.21 3.42 -10.62
C LEU A 72 2.66 3.39 -12.05
N SER A 73 2.31 4.56 -12.60
CA SER A 73 1.99 4.70 -14.03
C SER A 73 3.26 4.92 -14.84
N ALA A 74 3.21 4.60 -16.13
CA ALA A 74 4.28 4.88 -17.09
C ALA A 74 3.71 5.36 -18.43
N THR A 75 4.44 6.23 -19.13
CA THR A 75 4.10 6.68 -20.48
C THR A 75 4.57 5.67 -21.52
N ALA A 76 3.97 5.67 -22.70
CA ALA A 76 4.47 4.86 -23.81
C ALA A 76 5.88 5.33 -24.20
N ALA A 77 6.83 4.41 -24.26
CA ALA A 77 8.21 4.69 -24.65
C ALA A 77 8.89 3.41 -25.18
N ASP A 78 9.85 3.56 -26.04
CA ASP A 78 10.70 2.47 -26.55
C ASP A 78 9.92 1.25 -27.07
N GLY A 79 8.78 1.50 -27.73
CA GLY A 79 7.89 0.45 -28.26
C GLY A 79 7.03 -0.24 -27.18
N GLN A 80 7.14 0.15 -25.90
CA GLN A 80 6.27 -0.33 -24.85
C GLN A 80 5.01 0.53 -24.74
N PRO A 81 3.83 -0.06 -24.53
CA PRO A 81 2.59 0.69 -24.31
C PRO A 81 2.63 1.45 -22.99
N ALA A 82 1.81 2.50 -22.91
CA ALA A 82 1.56 3.18 -21.64
C ALA A 82 0.92 2.24 -20.62
N VAL A 83 1.23 2.48 -19.34
CA VAL A 83 0.75 1.67 -18.22
C VAL A 83 0.04 2.55 -17.20
N ASN A 84 -1.16 2.15 -16.81
CA ASN A 84 -1.88 2.77 -15.69
C ASN A 84 -1.55 2.04 -14.39
N ALA A 85 -1.30 2.76 -13.32
CA ALA A 85 -1.01 2.14 -12.01
C ALA A 85 -2.15 1.25 -11.54
N ARG A 86 -3.41 1.68 -11.73
CA ARG A 86 -4.60 0.93 -11.34
C ARG A 86 -4.72 -0.45 -11.99
N ASP A 87 -4.18 -0.63 -13.18
CA ASP A 87 -4.30 -1.88 -13.95
C ASP A 87 -3.22 -2.91 -13.55
N ARG A 88 -2.24 -2.50 -12.73
CA ARG A 88 -1.11 -3.33 -12.31
C ARG A 88 -1.34 -4.10 -11.01
N ILE A 89 -2.24 -3.63 -10.17
CA ILE A 89 -2.33 -4.03 -8.77
C ILE A 89 -3.32 -5.16 -8.48
N GLY A 90 -4.01 -5.68 -9.50
CA GLY A 90 -5.04 -6.72 -9.34
C GLY A 90 -6.39 -6.14 -8.90
N ALA A 91 -7.24 -6.97 -8.31
CA ALA A 91 -8.63 -6.63 -8.02
C ALA A 91 -8.93 -6.27 -6.55
N GLY A 92 -8.02 -6.58 -5.63
CA GLY A 92 -8.24 -6.45 -4.16
C GLY A 92 -8.97 -7.68 -3.57
N PRO A 93 -9.44 -7.65 -2.33
CA PRO A 93 -9.23 -6.57 -1.35
C PRO A 93 -7.78 -6.47 -0.89
N TRP A 94 -7.39 -5.27 -0.41
CA TRP A 94 -6.05 -5.05 0.11
C TRP A 94 -6.05 -4.71 1.59
N HIS A 95 -5.11 -5.31 2.32
CA HIS A 95 -4.95 -5.17 3.76
C HIS A 95 -3.52 -4.72 4.08
N ASN A 96 -3.38 -3.81 5.03
CA ASN A 96 -2.07 -3.40 5.52
C ASN A 96 -1.43 -4.48 6.42
N ALA A 97 -0.21 -4.23 6.89
CA ALA A 97 0.55 -5.17 7.73
C ALA A 97 -0.14 -5.52 9.07
N LYS A 98 -1.14 -4.76 9.50
CA LYS A 98 -1.97 -5.04 10.70
C LYS A 98 -3.31 -5.71 10.36
N GLY A 99 -3.51 -6.12 9.10
CA GLY A 99 -4.75 -6.75 8.63
C GLY A 99 -5.93 -5.79 8.46
N VAL A 100 -5.72 -4.48 8.54
CA VAL A 100 -6.77 -3.50 8.26
C VAL A 100 -6.99 -3.41 6.75
N GLN A 101 -8.22 -3.63 6.30
CA GLN A 101 -8.58 -3.46 4.89
C GLN A 101 -8.50 -1.98 4.51
N VAL A 102 -7.63 -1.65 3.55
CA VAL A 102 -7.47 -0.27 3.04
C VAL A 102 -8.39 0.02 1.86
N ALA A 103 -8.72 -1.00 1.07
CA ALA A 103 -9.72 -0.92 0.00
C ALA A 103 -10.25 -2.31 -0.36
N ALA A 104 -11.51 -2.39 -0.79
CA ALA A 104 -12.17 -3.63 -1.18
C ALA A 104 -11.93 -4.00 -2.65
N SER A 105 -11.68 -3.01 -3.51
CA SER A 105 -11.52 -3.17 -4.96
C SER A 105 -10.76 -1.98 -5.56
N VAL A 106 -10.42 -2.07 -6.86
CA VAL A 106 -9.84 -0.93 -7.61
C VAL A 106 -10.78 0.29 -7.59
N ALA A 107 -12.08 0.10 -7.77
CA ALA A 107 -13.05 1.17 -7.72
C ALA A 107 -13.15 1.81 -6.35
N ASP A 108 -13.14 1.00 -5.29
CA ASP A 108 -13.16 1.47 -3.90
C ASP A 108 -11.86 2.24 -3.57
N LEU A 109 -10.69 1.75 -4.00
CA LEU A 109 -9.40 2.40 -3.80
C LEU A 109 -9.34 3.83 -4.38
N HIS A 110 -9.99 4.06 -5.53
CA HIS A 110 -10.03 5.36 -6.21
C HIS A 110 -11.30 6.18 -5.90
N SER A 111 -12.04 5.80 -4.87
CA SER A 111 -13.19 6.55 -4.35
C SER A 111 -12.87 7.17 -2.99
N ASP A 112 -13.81 7.95 -2.46
CA ASP A 112 -13.71 8.49 -1.10
C ASP A 112 -13.93 7.44 0.00
N ASN A 113 -14.30 6.21 -0.36
CA ASN A 113 -14.56 5.12 0.60
C ASN A 113 -13.28 4.38 1.01
N ASN A 114 -12.15 4.55 0.29
CA ASN A 114 -10.90 3.93 0.69
C ASN A 114 -10.47 4.41 2.08
N ARG A 115 -9.76 3.55 2.79
CA ARG A 115 -9.37 3.80 4.18
C ARG A 115 -7.89 4.19 4.32
N LEU A 116 -7.29 4.71 3.25
CA LEU A 116 -5.93 5.23 3.28
C LEU A 116 -5.88 6.51 4.13
N SER A 117 -5.00 6.51 5.10
CA SER A 117 -4.73 7.60 6.03
C SER A 117 -3.34 7.41 6.62
N LYS A 118 -2.83 8.36 7.41
CA LYS A 118 -1.55 8.22 8.12
C LYS A 118 -1.50 6.95 8.99
N GLU A 119 -2.62 6.57 9.61
CA GLU A 119 -2.71 5.42 10.52
C GLU A 119 -2.80 4.08 9.78
N ASN A 120 -3.35 4.08 8.56
CA ASN A 120 -3.63 2.85 7.81
C ASN A 120 -2.63 2.61 6.67
N SER A 121 -1.95 3.67 6.18
CA SER A 121 -0.93 3.58 5.13
C SER A 121 0.43 3.22 5.74
N LEU A 122 0.54 1.98 6.21
CA LEU A 122 1.70 1.48 6.93
C LEU A 122 2.79 0.96 6.00
N SER A 123 4.02 0.90 6.50
CA SER A 123 5.13 0.20 5.87
C SER A 123 4.92 -1.32 5.90
N GLU A 124 5.77 -2.07 5.19
CA GLU A 124 5.81 -3.54 5.24
C GLU A 124 6.06 -4.09 6.64
N ASN A 125 6.70 -3.31 7.51
CA ASN A 125 6.97 -3.68 8.91
C ASN A 125 5.80 -3.34 9.85
N GLY A 126 4.71 -2.77 9.34
CA GLY A 126 3.56 -2.34 10.14
C GLY A 126 3.78 -1.03 10.90
N GLU A 127 4.78 -0.26 10.52
CA GLU A 127 5.11 1.03 11.11
C GLU A 127 4.43 2.17 10.34
N ALA A 128 4.05 3.24 11.04
CA ALA A 128 3.55 4.44 10.41
C ALA A 128 4.67 5.15 9.64
N VAL A 129 4.40 5.53 8.40
CA VAL A 129 5.28 6.38 7.62
C VAL A 129 5.11 7.82 8.09
N ASN A 130 6.20 8.56 8.25
CA ASN A 130 6.15 9.97 8.63
C ASN A 130 5.29 10.76 7.64
N GLY A 131 4.37 11.55 8.17
CA GLY A 131 3.48 12.42 7.41
C GLY A 131 3.85 13.90 7.52
N ARG A 132 2.96 14.76 7.06
CA ARG A 132 3.10 16.20 7.21
C ARG A 132 3.17 16.59 8.70
N GLY A 133 4.16 17.42 9.04
CA GLY A 133 4.44 17.84 10.42
C GLY A 133 5.39 16.93 11.18
N ASP A 134 5.73 15.77 10.67
CA ASP A 134 6.78 14.91 11.22
C ASP A 134 8.16 15.33 10.69
N SER A 135 9.23 14.90 11.34
CA SER A 135 10.60 15.11 10.89
C SER A 135 11.35 13.78 10.81
N PRO A 136 11.88 13.42 9.61
CA PRO A 136 11.66 14.08 8.32
C PRO A 136 10.22 13.89 7.81
N ASN A 137 9.70 14.87 7.06
CA ASN A 137 8.44 14.71 6.34
C ASN A 137 8.63 13.74 5.16
N ARG A 138 7.75 12.74 5.03
CA ARG A 138 7.77 11.69 3.97
C ARG A 138 6.40 11.42 3.38
N HIS A 139 5.50 12.41 3.40
CA HIS A 139 4.10 12.20 3.01
C HIS A 139 3.88 12.08 1.50
N ASP A 140 4.79 12.63 0.68
CA ASP A 140 4.73 12.53 -0.77
C ASP A 140 5.17 11.14 -1.24
N ILE A 141 4.25 10.39 -1.83
CA ILE A 141 4.47 9.04 -2.34
C ILE A 141 4.44 9.08 -3.86
N LEU A 142 5.45 8.52 -4.51
CA LEU A 142 5.56 8.44 -5.97
C LEU A 142 4.42 7.60 -6.56
N THR A 143 3.75 8.08 -7.61
CA THR A 143 2.67 7.36 -8.29
C THR A 143 2.67 7.57 -9.82
N GLY A 144 3.01 8.77 -10.29
CA GLY A 144 2.90 9.13 -11.71
C GLY A 144 1.46 9.05 -12.24
N SER A 145 0.46 9.10 -11.36
CA SER A 145 -0.93 8.75 -11.68
C SER A 145 -1.87 9.93 -11.46
N GLN A 146 -2.94 9.96 -12.22
CA GLN A 146 -4.10 10.82 -11.95
C GLN A 146 -4.98 10.26 -10.82
N LEU A 147 -6.01 11.02 -10.43
CA LEU A 147 -6.94 10.65 -9.35
C LEU A 147 -7.57 9.27 -9.52
N ASP A 148 -7.91 8.90 -10.75
CA ASP A 148 -8.52 7.62 -11.09
C ASP A 148 -7.51 6.47 -11.27
N GLY A 149 -6.20 6.74 -11.05
CA GLY A 149 -5.12 5.75 -11.19
C GLY A 149 -4.64 5.51 -12.61
N THR A 150 -5.12 6.30 -13.58
CA THR A 150 -4.58 6.28 -14.95
C THR A 150 -3.32 7.14 -15.04
N ARG A 151 -2.52 6.93 -16.08
CA ARG A 151 -1.40 7.83 -16.41
C ARG A 151 -1.90 9.22 -16.82
N SER A 152 -1.09 10.26 -16.67
CA SER A 152 -1.41 11.56 -17.25
C SER A 152 -1.54 11.46 -18.77
N PRO A 153 -2.58 12.03 -19.39
CA PRO A 153 -2.70 12.12 -20.85
C PRO A 153 -1.74 13.18 -21.44
N ASP A 154 -1.23 14.09 -20.61
CA ASP A 154 -0.37 15.18 -21.04
C ASP A 154 0.96 14.68 -21.60
N SER A 155 1.56 15.48 -22.48
CA SER A 155 2.90 15.22 -23.04
C SER A 155 4.03 15.49 -22.04
N ALA A 156 3.73 16.17 -20.91
CA ALA A 156 4.69 16.43 -19.85
C ALA A 156 5.07 15.13 -19.15
N ASP A 157 6.37 14.96 -18.87
CA ASP A 157 6.86 13.84 -18.07
C ASP A 157 6.41 14.00 -16.61
N THR A 158 5.56 13.09 -16.17
CA THR A 158 5.05 13.00 -14.78
C THR A 158 5.52 11.74 -14.06
N THR A 159 6.56 11.08 -14.60
CA THR A 159 7.04 9.77 -14.17
C THR A 159 8.56 9.70 -14.04
N CYS A 160 9.26 10.83 -14.08
CA CYS A 160 10.72 10.87 -14.07
C CYS A 160 11.31 9.89 -15.10
N ARG A 161 10.91 10.04 -16.38
CA ARG A 161 11.29 9.17 -17.51
C ARG A 161 10.97 7.69 -17.24
N ASN A 162 9.72 7.44 -16.88
CA ASN A 162 9.29 6.09 -16.55
C ASN A 162 10.13 5.43 -15.43
N TRP A 163 10.45 6.23 -14.39
CA TRP A 163 11.17 5.77 -13.18
C TRP A 163 12.63 5.35 -13.44
N THR A 164 13.27 6.03 -14.41
CA THR A 164 14.68 5.79 -14.78
C THR A 164 15.54 7.05 -14.67
N SER A 165 15.04 8.10 -14.00
CA SER A 165 15.75 9.36 -13.84
C SER A 165 15.78 9.82 -12.39
N SER A 166 16.98 10.21 -11.95
CA SER A 166 17.23 10.93 -10.68
C SER A 166 17.65 12.39 -10.91
N GLY A 167 17.46 12.92 -12.13
CA GLY A 167 17.87 14.25 -12.53
C GLY A 167 16.70 15.24 -12.64
N GLU A 168 16.61 15.88 -13.80
CA GLU A 168 15.53 16.78 -14.17
C GLU A 168 14.24 16.02 -14.50
N GLY A 169 13.12 16.73 -14.54
CA GLY A 169 11.78 16.20 -14.75
C GLY A 169 10.93 16.31 -13.50
N SER A 170 9.84 15.62 -13.47
CA SER A 170 8.99 15.53 -12.28
C SER A 170 8.21 14.21 -12.24
N ALA A 171 7.71 13.85 -11.08
CA ALA A 171 6.75 12.77 -10.91
C ALA A 171 5.49 13.29 -10.20
N LEU A 172 4.30 12.82 -10.59
CA LEU A 172 3.12 13.00 -9.76
C LEU A 172 3.28 12.22 -8.47
N VAL A 173 2.92 12.86 -7.36
CA VAL A 173 2.94 12.26 -6.02
C VAL A 173 1.56 12.35 -5.38
N GLY A 174 1.30 11.48 -4.42
CA GLY A 174 0.11 11.54 -3.57
C GLY A 174 0.50 11.70 -2.11
N HIS A 175 -0.41 12.20 -1.28
CA HIS A 175 -0.24 12.37 0.16
C HIS A 175 -0.84 11.17 0.90
N HIS A 176 -0.01 10.27 1.42
CA HIS A 176 -0.50 9.08 2.14
C HIS A 176 -1.30 9.43 3.41
N ASP A 177 -1.00 10.58 4.00
CA ASP A 177 -1.64 11.10 5.21
C ASP A 177 -2.85 11.99 4.94
N ARG A 178 -3.23 12.18 3.65
CA ARG A 178 -4.36 13.02 3.22
C ARG A 178 -4.24 14.49 3.63
N GLN A 179 -3.02 14.98 3.80
CA GLN A 179 -2.76 16.36 4.21
C GLN A 179 -1.75 17.01 3.27
N GLY A 180 -1.94 18.29 2.94
CA GLY A 180 -0.95 18.98 2.14
C GLY A 180 -1.47 20.18 1.39
N GLY A 181 -0.68 20.59 0.42
CA GLY A 181 -0.98 21.59 -0.60
C GLY A 181 -1.12 20.95 -1.97
N GLY A 182 -1.09 21.79 -3.01
CA GLY A 182 -1.20 21.33 -4.40
C GLY A 182 -2.62 21.37 -4.95
N ALA A 183 -2.80 20.81 -6.15
CA ALA A 183 -4.08 20.81 -6.84
C ALA A 183 -5.14 19.93 -6.14
N ASN A 184 -4.69 18.80 -5.57
CA ASN A 184 -5.56 17.85 -4.89
C ASN A 184 -4.95 17.49 -3.52
N PRO A 185 -5.02 18.39 -2.51
CA PRO A 185 -4.23 18.30 -1.28
C PRO A 185 -4.52 17.07 -0.42
N THR A 186 -5.69 16.45 -0.57
CA THR A 186 -6.09 15.25 0.16
C THR A 186 -6.01 13.97 -0.67
N SER A 187 -5.46 14.04 -1.90
CA SER A 187 -5.34 12.87 -2.74
C SER A 187 -4.17 11.99 -2.31
N TRP A 188 -4.45 10.70 -2.13
CA TRP A 188 -3.43 9.71 -1.80
C TRP A 188 -2.49 9.39 -2.98
N ASN A 189 -2.94 9.64 -4.23
CA ASN A 189 -2.22 9.23 -5.45
C ASN A 189 -1.93 10.35 -6.45
N SER A 190 -2.55 11.54 -6.31
CA SER A 190 -2.45 12.62 -7.32
C SER A 190 -2.57 14.00 -6.70
N ALA A 191 -1.68 14.35 -5.77
CA ALA A 191 -1.73 15.64 -5.06
C ALA A 191 -1.09 16.77 -5.85
N HIS A 192 0.13 16.59 -6.32
CA HIS A 192 0.91 17.56 -7.09
C HIS A 192 2.12 16.90 -7.78
N PRO A 193 2.80 17.58 -8.73
CA PRO A 193 4.09 17.14 -9.23
C PRO A 193 5.21 17.40 -8.19
N SER A 194 6.23 16.54 -8.17
CA SER A 194 7.48 16.77 -7.44
C SER A 194 8.27 17.93 -8.07
N ARG A 195 9.19 18.53 -7.29
CA ARG A 195 10.07 19.60 -7.79
C ARG A 195 11.08 19.11 -8.82
N GLY A 196 11.40 17.82 -8.78
CA GLY A 196 12.34 17.16 -9.67
C GLY A 196 12.47 15.70 -9.29
N CYS A 197 13.34 14.96 -9.98
CA CYS A 197 13.46 13.51 -9.80
C CYS A 197 14.59 13.10 -8.84
N SER A 198 15.47 14.04 -8.46
CA SER A 198 16.57 13.72 -7.53
C SER A 198 16.06 13.47 -6.10
N GLN A 199 16.81 12.69 -5.33
CA GLN A 199 16.50 12.45 -3.92
C GLN A 199 16.34 13.76 -3.12
N ALA A 200 17.18 14.75 -3.39
CA ALA A 200 17.10 16.07 -2.76
C ALA A 200 15.82 16.83 -3.12
N ASN A 201 15.41 16.78 -4.41
CA ASN A 201 14.18 17.43 -4.87
C ASN A 201 12.92 16.76 -4.31
N LEU A 202 12.90 15.43 -4.22
CA LEU A 202 11.80 14.70 -3.58
C LEU A 202 11.68 15.06 -2.09
N ARG A 203 12.80 15.10 -1.36
CA ARG A 203 12.82 15.54 0.05
C ARG A 203 12.40 16.99 0.21
N GLY A 204 12.72 17.83 -0.76
CA GLY A 204 12.36 19.24 -0.76
C GLY A 204 10.87 19.55 -0.86
N THR A 205 10.03 18.58 -1.28
CA THR A 205 8.57 18.69 -1.31
C THR A 205 7.88 17.85 -0.23
N GLY A 206 8.61 17.04 0.53
CA GLY A 206 8.06 16.22 1.59
C GLY A 206 7.99 14.73 1.25
N GLY A 207 8.75 14.29 0.25
CA GLY A 207 8.90 12.88 -0.11
C GLY A 207 10.25 12.30 0.32
N ASP A 208 10.48 11.03 -0.04
CA ASP A 208 11.78 10.36 0.16
C ASP A 208 12.01 9.24 -0.88
N GLY A 209 11.33 9.30 -2.02
CA GLY A 209 11.40 8.25 -3.05
C GLY A 209 10.63 6.99 -2.68
N LEU A 210 9.65 7.11 -1.77
CA LEU A 210 8.77 6.01 -1.36
C LEU A 210 7.63 5.82 -2.37
N PHE A 211 7.10 4.60 -2.46
CA PHE A 211 5.95 4.26 -3.29
C PHE A 211 5.10 3.15 -2.67
N TYR A 212 3.87 3.02 -3.16
CA TYR A 212 2.95 1.99 -2.70
C TYR A 212 3.22 0.65 -3.37
N CYS A 213 3.10 -0.42 -2.61
CA CYS A 213 3.21 -1.80 -3.07
C CYS A 213 1.90 -2.55 -2.81
N PHE A 214 1.41 -3.24 -3.84
CA PHE A 214 0.19 -4.04 -3.78
C PHE A 214 0.46 -5.47 -4.22
N ALA A 215 -0.14 -6.45 -3.52
CA ALA A 215 -0.15 -7.82 -3.98
C ALA A 215 -1.19 -7.96 -5.11
N ALA A 216 -0.71 -8.16 -6.34
CA ALA A 216 -1.53 -8.51 -7.48
C ALA A 216 -1.91 -10.00 -7.40
N ARG A 217 -3.17 -10.31 -7.63
CA ARG A 217 -3.70 -11.68 -7.70
C ARG A 217 -3.96 -12.07 -9.13
#